data_e7bf7cfb63ddf7f17933f76e023b8fff
#
_entry.id   e7bf7cfb63ddf7f17933f76e023b8fff
#
_cell.length_a   1.000
_cell.length_b   1.000
_cell.length_c   1.000
_cell.angle_alpha   90.00
_cell.angle_beta   90.00
_cell.angle_gamma   90.00
#
_symmetry.space_group_name_H-M   'P 1'
#
loop_
_entity.id
_entity.type
_entity.pdbx_description
1 polymer ?
#
loop_
_entity_poly.entity_id
_entity_poly.type
_entity_poly.pdbx_seq_one_letter_code
_entity_poly.pdbx_strand_id
1 'polypeptide(L)'
;RDPRYRGYNRALDASRPVGSLLKPAIYLTALADSARYTLITPIDDGPFVWKSRGAPDWQPANYDKKFHGLVPLRTALAQSYNAAAARLGTEIGIERVLDTVRRLGVDRPMRPFASTLLGAIELSPLEVAQMYQTIASGGFRSPLRAIREVTTQEGRPLTRYPLAVEQVFAPEPIYLLAAAMQDVVREGTAQSLSKFLPPEIAVAGKTGTTDEQRDAWFAGFTGDRLAIVWVGYDDNRAARLSGSSAALPIWGDMMAALAPEPLALAKPEGIELVLIDPQTGLRGGTSCPGATEVPFMQGSAPQERAPCSGTMDAAVETVEQTVQKAKSWLERLFGR
;
A
#
# COMPACT_ATOMS: atom_id res chain seq x y z
N ARG A 1 7.84 -23.17 -20.51
CA ARG A 1 9.31 -23.27 -20.36
C ARG A 1 9.72 -24.74 -20.31
N ASP A 2 10.76 -25.14 -21.01
CA ASP A 2 11.29 -26.51 -20.94
C ASP A 2 11.98 -26.69 -19.55
N PRO A 3 11.52 -27.62 -18.70
CA PRO A 3 12.09 -27.83 -17.37
C PRO A 3 13.51 -28.38 -17.39
N ARG A 4 13.97 -28.91 -18.52
CA ARG A 4 15.32 -29.42 -18.73
C ARG A 4 16.34 -28.33 -19.02
N TYR A 5 15.87 -27.10 -19.29
CA TYR A 5 16.74 -25.96 -19.61
C TYR A 5 16.80 -24.97 -18.46
N ARG A 6 17.99 -24.80 -17.86
CA ARG A 6 18.27 -23.83 -16.80
C ARG A 6 18.41 -22.42 -17.39
N GLY A 7 17.33 -21.85 -17.89
CA GLY A 7 17.34 -20.51 -18.44
C GLY A 7 17.05 -19.44 -17.40
N TYR A 8 17.10 -18.18 -17.83
CA TYR A 8 16.77 -17.00 -17.04
C TYR A 8 15.32 -17.04 -16.52
N ASN A 9 15.14 -17.01 -15.20
CA ASN A 9 13.84 -17.01 -14.55
C ASN A 9 13.49 -15.58 -14.13
N ARG A 10 12.69 -14.89 -14.91
CA ARG A 10 12.34 -13.48 -14.65
C ARG A 10 11.72 -13.22 -13.28
N ALA A 11 11.04 -14.18 -12.69
CA ALA A 11 10.48 -14.01 -11.36
C ALA A 11 11.57 -13.93 -10.26
N LEU A 12 12.72 -14.57 -10.49
CA LEU A 12 13.82 -14.69 -9.53
C LEU A 12 15.02 -13.81 -9.92
N ASP A 13 15.34 -13.79 -11.22
CA ASP A 13 16.61 -13.28 -11.73
C ASP A 13 16.50 -11.84 -12.30
N ALA A 14 15.28 -11.39 -12.70
CA ALA A 14 15.07 -10.04 -13.20
C ALA A 14 15.16 -9.03 -12.08
N SER A 15 16.30 -8.41 -11.89
CA SER A 15 16.49 -7.29 -10.95
C SER A 15 16.22 -5.97 -11.69
N ARG A 16 15.15 -5.27 -11.28
CA ARG A 16 14.65 -4.08 -11.98
C ARG A 16 14.26 -2.98 -11.00
N PRO A 17 14.44 -1.70 -11.35
CA PRO A 17 13.91 -0.60 -10.56
C PRO A 17 12.39 -0.80 -10.37
N VAL A 18 11.94 -0.64 -9.12
CA VAL A 18 10.53 -0.91 -8.79
C VAL A 18 9.64 0.33 -8.91
N GLY A 19 10.25 1.51 -9.04
CA GLY A 19 9.52 2.75 -9.14
C GLY A 19 8.54 2.93 -7.97
N SER A 20 7.36 3.39 -8.28
CA SER A 20 6.34 3.71 -7.27
C SER A 20 5.84 2.53 -6.43
N LEU A 21 6.27 1.29 -6.69
CA LEU A 21 5.95 0.15 -5.81
C LEU A 21 6.65 0.25 -4.45
N LEU A 22 7.65 1.10 -4.29
CA LEU A 22 8.29 1.35 -3.00
C LEU A 22 7.47 2.29 -2.09
N LYS A 23 6.62 3.14 -2.67
CA LYS A 23 5.86 4.15 -1.91
C LYS A 23 5.07 3.59 -0.72
N PRO A 24 4.39 2.44 -0.79
CA PRO A 24 3.74 1.87 0.39
C PRO A 24 4.63 1.76 1.62
N ALA A 25 5.94 1.53 1.48
CA ALA A 25 6.85 1.50 2.61
C ALA A 25 7.05 2.88 3.25
N ILE A 26 7.07 3.97 2.46
CA ILE A 26 7.12 5.35 2.98
C ILE A 26 5.88 5.64 3.82
N TYR A 27 4.70 5.36 3.25
CA TYR A 27 3.42 5.62 3.89
C TYR A 27 3.21 4.75 5.13
N LEU A 28 3.64 3.49 5.11
CA LEU A 28 3.64 2.62 6.29
C LEU A 28 4.50 3.19 7.41
N THR A 29 5.70 3.69 7.06
CA THR A 29 6.61 4.31 8.03
C THR A 29 5.98 5.56 8.65
N ALA A 30 5.30 6.39 7.86
CA ALA A 30 4.59 7.56 8.35
C ALA A 30 3.41 7.17 9.25
N LEU A 31 2.54 6.27 8.79
CA LEU A 31 1.34 5.84 9.50
C LEU A 31 1.63 5.08 10.81
N ALA A 32 2.83 4.55 10.99
CA ALA A 32 3.28 3.99 12.25
C ALA A 32 3.53 5.07 13.33
N ASP A 33 3.64 6.35 12.94
CA ASP A 33 3.75 7.52 13.83
C ASP A 33 2.42 8.30 13.82
N SER A 34 1.39 7.73 14.46
CA SER A 34 0.02 8.27 14.45
C SER A 34 -0.12 9.61 15.17
N ALA A 35 0.86 10.00 15.96
CA ALA A 35 0.89 11.34 16.59
C ALA A 35 1.17 12.45 15.56
N ARG A 36 1.81 12.11 14.43
CA ARG A 36 2.18 13.07 13.38
C ARG A 36 1.40 12.87 12.08
N TYR A 37 1.06 11.62 11.75
CA TYR A 37 0.51 11.28 10.44
C TYR A 37 -0.77 10.46 10.54
N THR A 38 -1.78 10.93 9.84
CA THR A 38 -3.04 10.22 9.58
C THR A 38 -3.28 10.17 8.07
N LEU A 39 -4.29 9.44 7.62
CA LEU A 39 -4.63 9.37 6.20
C LEU A 39 -5.05 10.71 5.59
N ILE A 40 -5.49 11.65 6.42
CA ILE A 40 -5.88 13.00 5.98
C ILE A 40 -4.82 14.07 6.25
N THR A 41 -3.67 13.72 6.84
CA THR A 41 -2.59 14.69 7.05
C THR A 41 -2.23 15.35 5.72
N PRO A 42 -2.24 16.70 5.64
CA PRO A 42 -1.86 17.40 4.42
C PRO A 42 -0.37 17.21 4.13
N ILE A 43 -0.05 16.76 2.93
CA ILE A 43 1.32 16.66 2.43
C ILE A 43 1.47 17.61 1.24
N ASP A 44 2.55 18.37 1.22
CA ASP A 44 2.81 19.33 0.15
C ASP A 44 3.40 18.62 -1.07
N ASP A 45 2.62 18.59 -2.16
CA ASP A 45 3.03 18.15 -3.49
C ASP A 45 3.57 19.33 -4.35
N GLY A 46 4.14 20.34 -3.72
CA GLY A 46 4.83 21.42 -4.39
C GLY A 46 6.24 21.05 -4.87
N PRO A 47 6.91 21.94 -5.61
CA PRO A 47 8.29 21.76 -6.03
C PRO A 47 9.19 21.37 -4.85
N PHE A 48 10.00 20.35 -5.03
CA PHE A 48 10.88 19.83 -4.00
C PHE A 48 12.29 19.67 -4.56
N VAL A 49 13.26 20.20 -3.84
CA VAL A 49 14.69 20.08 -4.19
C VAL A 49 15.44 19.45 -3.02
N TRP A 50 16.00 18.28 -3.25
CA TRP A 50 16.90 17.64 -2.31
C TRP A 50 18.36 17.95 -2.67
N LYS A 51 19.05 18.63 -1.75
CA LYS A 51 20.47 18.97 -1.91
C LYS A 51 21.34 17.89 -1.29
N SER A 52 22.17 17.25 -2.09
CA SER A 52 23.15 16.27 -1.64
C SER A 52 24.56 16.85 -1.70
N ARG A 53 25.38 16.59 -0.68
CA ARG A 53 26.80 16.98 -0.76
C ARG A 53 27.50 16.13 -1.82
N GLY A 54 28.10 16.78 -2.82
CA GLY A 54 28.89 16.11 -3.86
C GLY A 54 28.10 15.40 -4.97
N ALA A 55 26.79 15.63 -5.05
CA ALA A 55 25.93 15.15 -6.13
C ALA A 55 25.04 16.28 -6.65
N PRO A 56 24.54 16.19 -7.90
CA PRO A 56 23.56 17.14 -8.42
C PRO A 56 22.31 17.21 -7.54
N ASP A 57 21.69 18.38 -7.49
CA ASP A 57 20.41 18.58 -6.83
C ASP A 57 19.35 17.64 -7.46
N TRP A 58 18.60 16.94 -6.61
CA TRP A 58 17.55 16.04 -7.07
C TRP A 58 16.19 16.73 -6.95
N GLN A 59 15.44 16.76 -8.06
CA GLN A 59 14.14 17.40 -8.18
C GLN A 59 13.15 16.39 -8.76
N PRO A 60 12.39 15.66 -7.91
CA PRO A 60 11.37 14.74 -8.40
C PRO A 60 10.21 15.50 -9.05
N ALA A 61 9.80 15.04 -10.24
CA ALA A 61 8.62 15.54 -10.92
C ALA A 61 7.49 14.48 -10.87
N ASN A 62 6.24 14.94 -10.80
CA ASN A 62 5.10 14.07 -10.95
C ASN A 62 4.98 13.55 -12.40
N TYR A 63 4.29 12.42 -12.56
CA TYR A 63 4.13 11.81 -13.88
C TYR A 63 3.38 12.72 -14.87
N ASP A 64 2.38 13.45 -14.41
CA ASP A 64 1.60 14.41 -15.17
C ASP A 64 2.27 15.79 -15.37
N LYS A 65 3.51 15.96 -14.82
CA LYS A 65 4.30 17.21 -14.86
C LYS A 65 3.66 18.39 -14.14
N LYS A 66 2.70 18.14 -13.23
CA LYS A 66 2.01 19.16 -12.43
C LYS A 66 2.34 18.98 -10.95
N PHE A 67 2.13 20.04 -10.18
CA PHE A 67 2.14 20.05 -8.73
C PHE A 67 0.76 20.38 -8.21
N HIS A 68 0.34 19.73 -7.11
CA HIS A 68 -1.04 19.75 -6.64
C HIS A 68 -1.20 20.47 -5.29
N GLY A 69 -0.11 21.07 -4.77
CA GLY A 69 -0.13 21.77 -3.48
C GLY A 69 -0.35 20.84 -2.31
N LEU A 70 -1.10 21.30 -1.30
CA LEU A 70 -1.43 20.49 -0.15
C LEU A 70 -2.52 19.48 -0.50
N VAL A 71 -2.20 18.20 -0.35
CA VAL A 71 -3.13 17.07 -0.59
C VAL A 71 -3.15 16.12 0.60
N PRO A 72 -4.28 15.47 0.91
CA PRO A 72 -4.29 14.42 1.94
C PRO A 72 -3.28 13.30 1.65
N LEU A 73 -2.68 12.76 2.69
CA LEU A 73 -1.70 11.66 2.59
C LEU A 73 -2.27 10.49 1.77
N ARG A 74 -3.54 10.08 2.00
CA ARG A 74 -4.20 9.00 1.23
C ARG A 74 -4.28 9.34 -0.27
N THR A 75 -4.61 10.59 -0.61
CA THR A 75 -4.69 11.06 -1.99
C THR A 75 -3.32 11.06 -2.66
N ALA A 76 -2.28 11.49 -1.95
CA ALA A 76 -0.90 11.47 -2.46
C ALA A 76 -0.43 10.05 -2.79
N LEU A 77 -0.84 9.03 -1.99
CA LEU A 77 -0.58 7.62 -2.31
C LEU A 77 -1.43 7.14 -3.48
N ALA A 78 -2.74 7.43 -3.48
CA ALA A 78 -3.68 6.99 -4.50
C ALA A 78 -3.29 7.49 -5.89
N GLN A 79 -2.94 8.77 -6.00
CA GLN A 79 -2.50 9.42 -7.24
C GLN A 79 -1.00 9.21 -7.52
N SER A 80 -0.28 8.59 -6.56
CA SER A 80 1.15 8.27 -6.71
C SER A 80 2.03 9.50 -6.93
N TYR A 81 1.74 10.64 -6.29
CA TYR A 81 2.53 11.87 -6.44
C TYR A 81 3.96 11.66 -5.97
N ASN A 82 4.92 12.06 -6.83
CA ASN A 82 6.34 11.86 -6.57
C ASN A 82 6.90 12.89 -5.61
N ALA A 83 6.53 14.18 -5.79
CA ALA A 83 7.05 15.24 -4.94
C ALA A 83 6.57 15.07 -3.49
N ALA A 84 5.28 14.77 -3.29
CA ALA A 84 4.72 14.48 -1.98
C ALA A 84 5.39 13.27 -1.31
N ALA A 85 5.58 12.16 -2.04
CA ALA A 85 6.22 10.95 -1.50
C ALA A 85 7.70 11.18 -1.15
N ALA A 86 8.44 11.92 -1.98
CA ALA A 86 9.84 12.24 -1.73
C ALA A 86 9.98 13.15 -0.50
N ARG A 87 9.14 14.20 -0.40
CA ARG A 87 9.11 15.10 0.76
C ARG A 87 8.79 14.32 2.04
N LEU A 88 7.72 13.55 2.05
CA LEU A 88 7.34 12.71 3.19
C LEU A 88 8.48 11.76 3.60
N GLY A 89 9.04 11.01 2.65
CA GLY A 89 10.12 10.05 2.92
C GLY A 89 11.40 10.69 3.44
N THR A 90 11.74 11.91 2.99
CA THR A 90 12.90 12.65 3.52
C THR A 90 12.61 13.22 4.90
N GLU A 91 11.40 13.69 5.16
CA GLU A 91 10.96 14.24 6.46
C GLU A 91 10.95 13.18 7.57
N ILE A 92 10.44 11.98 7.28
CA ILE A 92 10.46 10.86 8.25
C ILE A 92 11.82 10.20 8.36
N GLY A 93 12.71 10.41 7.38
CA GLY A 93 14.07 9.87 7.32
C GLY A 93 14.19 8.64 6.41
N ILE A 94 15.08 8.74 5.42
CA ILE A 94 15.29 7.70 4.39
C ILE A 94 15.66 6.35 5.04
N GLU A 95 16.55 6.35 6.04
CA GLU A 95 16.97 5.12 6.76
C GLU A 95 15.77 4.40 7.41
N ARG A 96 14.83 5.14 8.00
CA ARG A 96 13.62 4.56 8.60
C ARG A 96 12.73 3.90 7.53
N VAL A 97 12.63 4.52 6.35
CA VAL A 97 11.91 3.91 5.23
C VAL A 97 12.61 2.64 4.77
N LEU A 98 13.93 2.63 4.63
CA LEU A 98 14.70 1.45 4.25
C LEU A 98 14.60 0.33 5.29
N ASP A 99 14.53 0.67 6.59
CA ASP A 99 14.27 -0.31 7.63
C ASP A 99 12.87 -0.94 7.47
N THR A 100 11.86 -0.14 7.18
CA THR A 100 10.53 -0.66 6.83
C THR A 100 10.58 -1.61 5.64
N VAL A 101 11.33 -1.28 4.58
CA VAL A 101 11.50 -2.17 3.40
C VAL A 101 12.15 -3.50 3.80
N ARG A 102 13.19 -3.48 4.67
CA ARG A 102 13.81 -4.72 5.19
C ARG A 102 12.81 -5.56 6.00
N ARG A 103 12.07 -4.91 6.89
CA ARG A 103 11.03 -5.58 7.70
C ARG A 103 9.93 -6.18 6.84
N LEU A 104 9.58 -5.55 5.72
CA LEU A 104 8.66 -6.11 4.73
C LEU A 104 9.22 -7.36 4.01
N GLY A 105 10.50 -7.69 4.19
CA GLY A 105 11.12 -8.92 3.72
C GLY A 105 12.08 -8.76 2.54
N VAL A 106 12.54 -7.54 2.26
CA VAL A 106 13.59 -7.30 1.26
C VAL A 106 14.96 -7.38 1.92
N ASP A 107 15.61 -8.51 1.79
CA ASP A 107 16.93 -8.78 2.36
C ASP A 107 18.04 -8.50 1.34
N ARG A 108 18.25 -7.21 1.06
CA ARG A 108 19.26 -6.75 0.09
C ARG A 108 19.89 -5.44 0.58
N PRO A 109 21.18 -5.22 0.33
CA PRO A 109 21.84 -3.96 0.67
C PRO A 109 21.18 -2.79 -0.07
N MET A 110 20.74 -1.78 0.66
CA MET A 110 20.10 -0.59 0.13
C MET A 110 20.88 0.64 0.57
N ARG A 111 21.12 1.57 -0.37
CA ARG A 111 21.78 2.83 -0.07
C ARG A 111 20.74 3.92 0.18
N PRO A 112 20.95 4.79 1.20
CA PRO A 112 19.98 5.82 1.59
C PRO A 112 20.04 7.07 0.67
N PHE A 113 19.92 6.86 -0.62
CA PHE A 113 19.79 7.96 -1.57
C PHE A 113 18.34 8.45 -1.61
N ALA A 114 18.14 9.78 -1.82
CA ALA A 114 16.80 10.33 -1.95
C ALA A 114 16.01 9.70 -3.10
N SER A 115 16.64 9.37 -4.22
CA SER A 115 16.02 8.68 -5.36
C SER A 115 15.51 7.28 -5.02
N THR A 116 16.07 6.63 -3.98
CA THR A 116 15.57 5.34 -3.51
C THR A 116 14.12 5.43 -3.05
N LEU A 117 13.67 6.58 -2.51
CA LEU A 117 12.27 6.81 -2.13
C LEU A 117 11.30 6.69 -3.31
N LEU A 118 11.75 6.95 -4.52
CA LEU A 118 10.94 6.77 -5.73
C LEU A 118 11.22 5.44 -6.45
N GLY A 119 11.85 4.49 -5.74
CA GLY A 119 12.09 3.14 -6.23
C GLY A 119 13.24 3.00 -7.21
N ALA A 120 14.25 3.89 -7.13
CA ALA A 120 15.56 3.68 -7.77
C ALA A 120 16.35 2.56 -7.05
N ILE A 121 15.65 1.49 -6.70
CA ILE A 121 16.17 0.25 -6.15
C ILE A 121 15.72 -0.90 -7.04
N GLU A 122 16.64 -1.78 -7.36
CA GLU A 122 16.34 -2.93 -8.20
C GLU A 122 15.94 -4.13 -7.34
N LEU A 123 14.73 -4.64 -7.58
CA LEU A 123 14.21 -5.85 -6.96
C LEU A 123 13.71 -6.83 -8.02
N SER A 124 13.74 -8.11 -7.69
CA SER A 124 13.06 -9.12 -8.48
C SER A 124 11.55 -9.14 -8.21
N PRO A 125 10.72 -9.63 -9.13
CA PRO A 125 9.29 -9.81 -8.87
C PRO A 125 9.00 -10.62 -7.60
N LEU A 126 9.86 -11.59 -7.25
CA LEU A 126 9.71 -12.37 -6.03
C LEU A 126 9.97 -11.51 -4.77
N GLU A 127 10.99 -10.65 -4.78
CA GLU A 127 11.25 -9.72 -3.65
C GLU A 127 10.12 -8.71 -3.49
N VAL A 128 9.56 -8.20 -4.59
CA VAL A 128 8.35 -7.37 -4.55
C VAL A 128 7.17 -8.16 -4.00
N ALA A 129 6.98 -9.42 -4.42
CA ALA A 129 5.93 -10.28 -3.89
C ALA A 129 6.09 -10.52 -2.38
N GLN A 130 7.33 -10.71 -1.88
CA GLN A 130 7.59 -10.84 -0.46
C GLN A 130 7.22 -9.56 0.32
N MET A 131 7.56 -8.39 -0.21
CA MET A 131 7.21 -7.11 0.40
C MET A 131 5.69 -6.93 0.51
N TYR A 132 4.97 -7.21 -0.57
CA TYR A 132 3.51 -7.07 -0.61
C TYR A 132 2.78 -8.19 0.14
N GLN A 133 3.37 -9.40 0.27
CA GLN A 133 2.84 -10.47 1.09
C GLN A 133 2.72 -10.03 2.56
N THR A 134 3.72 -9.37 3.09
CA THR A 134 3.70 -8.87 4.47
C THR A 134 2.59 -7.84 4.69
N ILE A 135 2.32 -6.97 3.69
CA ILE A 135 1.21 -6.01 3.75
C ILE A 135 -0.13 -6.74 3.64
N ALA A 136 -0.29 -7.63 2.66
CA ALA A 136 -1.53 -8.35 2.39
C ALA A 136 -1.96 -9.28 3.54
N SER A 137 -1.01 -9.77 4.33
CA SER A 137 -1.27 -10.63 5.49
C SER A 137 -1.33 -9.87 6.83
N GLY A 138 -1.67 -8.57 6.81
CA GLY A 138 -1.91 -7.83 8.05
C GLY A 138 -0.65 -7.54 8.88
N GLY A 139 0.53 -7.53 8.26
CA GLY A 139 1.82 -7.30 8.95
C GLY A 139 2.53 -8.57 9.39
N PHE A 140 2.02 -9.73 8.98
CA PHE A 140 2.69 -11.00 9.20
C PHE A 140 3.59 -11.35 8.02
N ARG A 141 4.87 -11.48 8.27
CA ARG A 141 5.84 -11.93 7.28
C ARG A 141 5.94 -13.45 7.29
N SER A 142 5.85 -14.04 6.10
CA SER A 142 6.13 -15.46 5.88
C SER A 142 7.00 -15.61 4.63
N PRO A 143 8.13 -16.30 4.67
CA PRO A 143 8.95 -16.55 3.49
C PRO A 143 8.14 -17.22 2.38
N LEU A 144 8.22 -16.67 1.17
CA LEU A 144 7.56 -17.25 0.01
C LEU A 144 8.16 -18.62 -0.31
N ARG A 145 7.31 -19.60 -0.58
CA ARG A 145 7.71 -20.98 -0.88
C ARG A 145 6.88 -21.56 -2.02
N ALA A 146 7.54 -22.21 -2.97
CA ALA A 146 6.90 -22.93 -4.06
C ALA A 146 6.62 -24.41 -3.72
N ILE A 147 7.39 -24.98 -2.76
CA ILE A 147 7.30 -26.39 -2.37
C ILE A 147 6.91 -26.45 -0.89
N ARG A 148 5.83 -27.15 -0.57
CA ARG A 148 5.40 -27.39 0.81
C ARG A 148 6.03 -28.65 1.40
N GLU A 149 6.04 -29.73 0.61
CA GLU A 149 6.67 -30.99 0.98
C GLU A 149 7.10 -31.78 -0.25
N VAL A 150 8.02 -32.68 -0.04
CA VAL A 150 8.45 -33.70 -1.00
C VAL A 150 8.08 -35.05 -0.41
N THR A 151 7.39 -35.88 -1.21
CA THR A 151 6.98 -37.22 -0.80
C THR A 151 7.56 -38.29 -1.72
N THR A 152 7.60 -39.53 -1.22
CA THR A 152 7.83 -40.70 -2.08
C THR A 152 6.63 -40.93 -3.01
N GLN A 153 6.77 -41.86 -3.94
CA GLN A 153 5.66 -42.24 -4.83
C GLN A 153 4.47 -42.83 -4.05
N GLU A 154 4.73 -43.43 -2.88
CA GLU A 154 3.71 -44.00 -1.98
C GLU A 154 3.15 -42.96 -1.01
N GLY A 155 3.47 -41.67 -1.18
CA GLY A 155 2.93 -40.57 -0.38
C GLY A 155 3.61 -40.36 0.97
N ARG A 156 4.70 -41.08 1.28
CA ARG A 156 5.46 -40.87 2.53
C ARG A 156 6.27 -39.58 2.47
N PRO A 157 6.19 -38.66 3.47
CA PRO A 157 6.93 -37.42 3.45
C PRO A 157 8.45 -37.67 3.57
N LEU A 158 9.22 -37.13 2.65
CA LEU A 158 10.69 -37.08 2.68
C LEU A 158 11.19 -35.79 3.34
N THR A 159 10.60 -34.67 2.97
CA THR A 159 10.95 -33.34 3.51
C THR A 159 9.70 -32.48 3.56
N ARG A 160 9.50 -31.78 4.68
CA ARG A 160 8.46 -30.75 4.83
C ARG A 160 9.11 -29.41 5.07
N TYR A 161 8.58 -28.40 4.40
CA TYR A 161 8.95 -27.00 4.58
C TYR A 161 7.86 -26.32 5.41
N PRO A 162 8.02 -26.16 6.73
CA PRO A 162 6.99 -25.62 7.59
C PRO A 162 6.70 -24.15 7.22
N LEU A 163 5.50 -23.71 7.52
CA LEU A 163 5.15 -22.29 7.46
C LEU A 163 5.81 -21.59 8.65
N ALA A 164 6.72 -20.66 8.37
CA ALA A 164 7.24 -19.73 9.36
C ALA A 164 6.48 -18.41 9.23
N VAL A 165 5.89 -17.95 10.34
CA VAL A 165 5.12 -16.68 10.37
C VAL A 165 5.67 -15.83 11.50
N GLU A 166 5.98 -14.59 11.20
CA GLU A 166 6.47 -13.59 12.16
C GLU A 166 5.64 -12.32 12.02
N GLN A 167 5.10 -11.81 13.13
CA GLN A 167 4.46 -10.51 13.13
C GLN A 167 5.54 -9.42 13.17
N VAL A 168 5.71 -8.71 12.06
CA VAL A 168 6.76 -7.68 11.91
C VAL A 168 6.21 -6.26 11.98
N PHE A 169 4.89 -6.07 11.82
CA PHE A 169 4.21 -4.79 12.00
C PHE A 169 2.98 -4.96 12.86
N ALA A 170 2.62 -3.90 13.60
CA ALA A 170 1.32 -3.82 14.27
C ALA A 170 0.19 -3.79 13.21
N PRO A 171 -0.99 -4.33 13.52
CA PRO A 171 -2.08 -4.42 12.55
C PRO A 171 -2.66 -3.06 12.15
N GLU A 172 -2.63 -2.05 13.04
CA GLU A 172 -3.26 -0.75 12.80
C GLU A 172 -2.63 0.02 11.62
N PRO A 173 -1.29 0.27 11.57
CA PRO A 173 -0.69 0.97 10.44
C PRO A 173 -0.80 0.19 9.14
N ILE A 174 -0.81 -1.14 9.18
CA ILE A 174 -1.04 -1.98 7.99
C ILE A 174 -2.48 -1.84 7.50
N TYR A 175 -3.45 -1.81 8.40
CA TYR A 175 -4.85 -1.58 8.05
C TYR A 175 -5.04 -0.22 7.37
N LEU A 176 -4.47 0.85 7.94
CA LEU A 176 -4.50 2.20 7.36
C LEU A 176 -3.86 2.22 5.97
N LEU A 177 -2.70 1.58 5.83
CA LEU A 177 -2.04 1.48 4.53
C LEU A 177 -2.88 0.72 3.51
N ALA A 178 -3.42 -0.45 3.88
CA ALA A 178 -4.24 -1.26 2.98
C ALA A 178 -5.52 -0.52 2.56
N ALA A 179 -6.15 0.24 3.47
CA ALA A 179 -7.27 1.10 3.14
C ALA A 179 -6.89 2.18 2.11
N ALA A 180 -5.75 2.86 2.29
CA ALA A 180 -5.25 3.82 1.31
C ALA A 180 -4.84 3.16 -0.02
N MET A 181 -4.38 1.90 0.00
CA MET A 181 -4.10 1.14 -1.22
C MET A 181 -5.37 0.69 -1.96
N GLN A 182 -6.52 0.58 -1.27
CA GLN A 182 -7.82 0.42 -1.95
C GLN A 182 -8.21 1.70 -2.69
N ASP A 183 -7.85 2.90 -2.19
CA ASP A 183 -8.10 4.16 -2.90
C ASP A 183 -7.30 4.27 -4.21
N VAL A 184 -6.11 3.66 -4.29
CA VAL A 184 -5.35 3.55 -5.56
C VAL A 184 -6.20 2.89 -6.64
N VAL A 185 -7.04 1.90 -6.26
CA VAL A 185 -7.90 1.16 -7.18
C VAL A 185 -9.24 1.87 -7.40
N ARG A 186 -9.82 2.46 -6.35
CA ARG A 186 -11.13 3.13 -6.44
C ARG A 186 -11.08 4.45 -7.21
N GLU A 187 -10.10 5.27 -6.95
CA GLU A 187 -10.02 6.66 -7.46
C GLU A 187 -8.63 7.08 -7.94
N GLY A 188 -7.64 6.19 -7.81
CA GLY A 188 -6.24 6.49 -8.11
C GLY A 188 -5.75 5.92 -9.44
N THR A 189 -4.45 5.69 -9.50
CA THR A 189 -3.74 5.26 -10.71
C THR A 189 -4.15 3.88 -11.24
N ALA A 190 -4.88 3.09 -10.46
CA ALA A 190 -5.37 1.76 -10.84
C ALA A 190 -6.91 1.73 -11.05
N GLN A 191 -7.59 2.87 -11.17
CA GLN A 191 -9.04 2.96 -11.34
C GLN A 191 -9.56 2.15 -12.55
N SER A 192 -8.75 2.02 -13.61
CA SER A 192 -9.13 1.24 -14.79
C SER A 192 -9.29 -0.26 -14.53
N LEU A 193 -8.94 -0.76 -13.31
CA LEU A 193 -9.20 -2.15 -12.90
C LEU A 193 -10.70 -2.49 -12.90
N SER A 194 -11.57 -1.49 -12.72
CA SER A 194 -13.03 -1.62 -12.84
C SER A 194 -13.53 -2.15 -14.19
N LYS A 195 -12.67 -2.15 -15.23
CA LYS A 195 -12.97 -2.75 -16.53
C LYS A 195 -12.81 -4.28 -16.56
N PHE A 196 -12.11 -4.84 -15.58
CA PHE A 196 -11.73 -6.24 -15.50
C PHE A 196 -12.45 -6.97 -14.37
N LEU A 197 -12.65 -6.29 -13.25
CA LEU A 197 -13.28 -6.86 -12.06
C LEU A 197 -14.53 -6.07 -11.69
N PRO A 198 -15.60 -6.75 -11.25
CA PRO A 198 -16.79 -6.09 -10.76
C PRO A 198 -16.50 -5.32 -9.45
N PRO A 199 -17.28 -4.26 -9.15
CA PRO A 199 -17.00 -3.37 -8.01
C PRO A 199 -17.07 -4.07 -6.64
N GLU A 200 -17.73 -5.21 -6.55
CA GLU A 200 -17.83 -6.02 -5.32
C GLU A 200 -16.49 -6.68 -4.97
N ILE A 201 -15.62 -6.87 -5.96
CA ILE A 201 -14.28 -7.42 -5.71
C ILE A 201 -13.34 -6.28 -5.29
N ALA A 202 -13.34 -6.01 -3.99
CA ALA A 202 -12.41 -5.04 -3.41
C ALA A 202 -10.95 -5.53 -3.56
N VAL A 203 -10.10 -4.62 -3.99
CA VAL A 203 -8.66 -4.85 -4.26
C VAL A 203 -7.86 -3.74 -3.64
N ALA A 204 -6.73 -4.06 -3.04
CA ALA A 204 -5.69 -3.10 -2.69
C ALA A 204 -4.47 -3.31 -3.61
N GLY A 205 -3.88 -2.23 -4.08
CA GLY A 205 -2.76 -2.36 -5.01
C GLY A 205 -1.97 -1.08 -5.22
N LYS A 206 -0.93 -1.19 -6.03
CA LYS A 206 -0.08 -0.07 -6.43
C LYS A 206 0.47 -0.26 -7.83
N THR A 207 0.38 0.77 -8.65
CA THR A 207 1.07 0.85 -9.93
C THR A 207 2.52 1.29 -9.73
N GLY A 208 3.42 0.78 -10.56
CA GLY A 208 4.80 1.22 -10.66
C GLY A 208 5.17 1.53 -12.11
N THR A 209 5.87 2.62 -12.30
CA THR A 209 6.45 3.02 -13.59
C THR A 209 7.82 3.60 -13.28
N THR A 210 8.84 3.15 -13.99
CA THR A 210 10.20 3.67 -13.84
C THR A 210 10.48 4.80 -14.83
N ASP A 211 11.60 5.50 -14.62
CA ASP A 211 12.04 6.56 -15.50
C ASP A 211 12.14 6.06 -16.95
N GLU A 212 11.86 6.94 -17.90
CA GLU A 212 11.81 6.64 -19.34
C GLU A 212 10.82 5.51 -19.69
N GLN A 213 9.92 5.11 -18.77
CA GLN A 213 8.96 4.03 -18.97
C GLN A 213 9.64 2.70 -19.41
N ARG A 214 10.76 2.37 -18.74
CA ARG A 214 11.50 1.14 -19.00
C ARG A 214 10.78 -0.07 -18.43
N ASP A 215 10.24 0.08 -17.21
CA ASP A 215 9.55 -0.97 -16.48
C ASP A 215 8.16 -0.52 -16.07
N ALA A 216 7.19 -1.37 -16.33
CA ALA A 216 5.80 -1.21 -15.92
C ALA A 216 5.45 -2.30 -14.90
N TRP A 217 4.95 -1.90 -13.73
CA TRP A 217 4.64 -2.77 -12.62
C TRP A 217 3.21 -2.60 -12.13
N PHE A 218 2.62 -3.68 -11.71
CA PHE A 218 1.45 -3.65 -10.83
C PHE A 218 1.59 -4.73 -9.75
N ALA A 219 1.41 -4.32 -8.51
CA ALA A 219 1.33 -5.20 -7.35
C ALA A 219 -0.05 -5.02 -6.72
N GLY A 220 -0.82 -6.09 -6.59
CA GLY A 220 -2.18 -6.03 -6.05
C GLY A 220 -2.57 -7.30 -5.35
N PHE A 221 -3.50 -7.18 -4.40
CA PHE A 221 -4.03 -8.31 -3.65
C PHE A 221 -5.52 -8.17 -3.37
N THR A 222 -6.16 -9.31 -3.25
CA THR A 222 -7.58 -9.53 -2.92
C THR A 222 -7.67 -10.28 -1.58
N GLY A 223 -8.82 -10.84 -1.25
CA GLY A 223 -9.00 -11.60 0.01
C GLY A 223 -8.14 -12.86 0.08
N ASP A 224 -7.84 -13.48 -1.06
CA ASP A 224 -7.17 -14.78 -1.14
C ASP A 224 -5.99 -14.85 -2.14
N ARG A 225 -5.75 -13.78 -2.91
CA ARG A 225 -4.72 -13.73 -3.95
C ARG A 225 -3.84 -12.50 -3.82
N LEU A 226 -2.55 -12.70 -4.05
CA LEU A 226 -1.56 -11.67 -4.28
C LEU A 226 -0.84 -11.96 -5.60
N ALA A 227 -0.72 -10.97 -6.46
CA ALA A 227 0.07 -11.10 -7.66
C ALA A 227 0.86 -9.84 -7.98
N ILE A 228 2.02 -10.07 -8.57
CA ILE A 228 2.92 -9.05 -9.08
C ILE A 228 3.06 -9.26 -10.58
N VAL A 229 2.80 -8.22 -11.34
CA VAL A 229 3.05 -8.21 -12.79
C VAL A 229 4.12 -7.20 -13.11
N TRP A 230 5.13 -7.65 -13.83
CA TRP A 230 6.17 -6.84 -14.42
C TRP A 230 6.16 -6.98 -15.94
N VAL A 231 6.24 -5.85 -16.63
CA VAL A 231 6.37 -5.77 -18.10
C VAL A 231 7.55 -4.88 -18.40
N GLY A 232 8.52 -5.44 -19.12
CA GLY A 232 9.76 -4.76 -19.49
C GLY A 232 10.62 -5.62 -20.40
N TYR A 233 11.78 -5.11 -20.77
CA TYR A 233 12.76 -5.83 -21.59
C TYR A 233 13.95 -6.28 -20.73
N ASP A 234 14.49 -7.46 -21.03
CA ASP A 234 15.65 -8.01 -20.32
C ASP A 234 16.91 -7.14 -20.51
N ASP A 235 17.03 -6.46 -21.63
CA ASP A 235 18.14 -5.54 -21.97
C ASP A 235 17.95 -4.11 -21.43
N ASN A 236 16.94 -3.87 -20.62
CA ASN A 236 16.64 -2.57 -19.98
C ASN A 236 16.32 -1.42 -20.97
N ARG A 237 15.98 -1.70 -22.22
CA ARG A 237 15.49 -0.66 -23.13
C ARG A 237 14.10 -0.18 -22.71
N ALA A 238 13.74 1.05 -23.10
CA ALA A 238 12.44 1.62 -22.80
C ALA A 238 11.31 0.81 -23.42
N ALA A 239 10.38 0.34 -22.58
CA ALA A 239 9.17 -0.35 -23.02
C ALA A 239 8.09 0.65 -23.50
N ARG A 240 8.19 1.92 -23.07
CA ARG A 240 7.23 3.01 -23.32
C ARG A 240 5.82 2.66 -22.82
N LEU A 241 5.77 1.92 -21.72
CA LEU A 241 4.56 1.45 -21.06
C LEU A 241 4.54 1.90 -19.61
N SER A 242 3.37 2.12 -19.07
CA SER A 242 3.18 2.41 -17.64
C SER A 242 2.55 1.22 -16.92
N GLY A 243 2.65 1.22 -15.58
CA GLY A 243 1.99 0.22 -14.76
C GLY A 243 0.48 0.13 -15.03
N SER A 244 -0.18 1.28 -15.20
CA SER A 244 -1.62 1.35 -15.47
C SER A 244 -2.00 0.92 -16.89
N SER A 245 -1.12 1.09 -17.88
CA SER A 245 -1.42 0.77 -19.29
C SER A 245 -1.02 -0.65 -19.71
N ALA A 246 -0.11 -1.31 -18.98
CA ALA A 246 0.39 -2.63 -19.33
C ALA A 246 0.26 -3.67 -18.21
N ALA A 247 0.89 -3.46 -17.06
CA ALA A 247 0.90 -4.46 -15.99
C ALA A 247 -0.49 -4.64 -15.34
N LEU A 248 -1.23 -3.56 -15.13
CA LEU A 248 -2.57 -3.58 -14.55
C LEU A 248 -3.59 -4.38 -15.38
N PRO A 249 -3.71 -4.19 -16.72
CA PRO A 249 -4.61 -5.01 -17.54
C PRO A 249 -4.31 -6.50 -17.44
N ILE A 250 -3.03 -6.89 -17.53
CA ILE A 250 -2.61 -8.30 -17.42
C ILE A 250 -3.01 -8.87 -16.03
N TRP A 251 -2.80 -8.10 -14.98
CA TRP A 251 -3.20 -8.47 -13.62
C TRP A 251 -4.73 -8.62 -13.51
N GLY A 252 -5.47 -7.68 -14.11
CA GLY A 252 -6.93 -7.67 -14.11
C GLY A 252 -7.53 -8.89 -14.82
N ASP A 253 -7.06 -9.19 -16.05
CA ASP A 253 -7.49 -10.36 -16.80
C ASP A 253 -7.19 -11.67 -16.05
N MET A 254 -5.99 -11.75 -15.45
CA MET A 254 -5.60 -12.92 -14.67
C MET A 254 -6.53 -13.11 -13.45
N MET A 255 -6.82 -12.03 -12.70
CA MET A 255 -7.70 -12.11 -11.53
C MET A 255 -9.14 -12.42 -11.92
N ALA A 256 -9.65 -11.85 -13.02
CA ALA A 256 -10.97 -12.18 -13.53
C ALA A 256 -11.11 -13.69 -13.83
N ALA A 257 -10.06 -14.29 -14.42
CA ALA A 257 -10.04 -15.73 -14.68
C ALA A 257 -9.91 -16.61 -13.42
N LEU A 258 -9.31 -16.08 -12.33
CA LEU A 258 -9.12 -16.78 -11.07
C LEU A 258 -10.30 -16.67 -10.11
N ALA A 259 -11.28 -15.78 -10.40
CA ALA A 259 -12.45 -15.50 -9.55
C ALA A 259 -12.04 -15.29 -8.06
N PRO A 260 -11.28 -14.25 -7.73
CA PRO A 260 -10.74 -14.06 -6.39
C PRO A 260 -11.81 -13.64 -5.39
N GLU A 261 -11.56 -13.89 -4.10
CA GLU A 261 -12.40 -13.38 -3.03
C GLU A 261 -12.18 -11.87 -2.83
N PRO A 262 -13.26 -11.09 -2.51
CA PRO A 262 -13.11 -9.68 -2.18
C PRO A 262 -12.18 -9.46 -0.99
N LEU A 263 -11.36 -8.42 -1.03
CA LEU A 263 -10.55 -8.02 0.11
C LEU A 263 -11.44 -7.44 1.22
N ALA A 264 -11.60 -8.20 2.29
CA ALA A 264 -12.26 -7.76 3.52
C ALA A 264 -11.16 -7.44 4.56
N LEU A 265 -10.92 -6.16 4.81
CA LEU A 265 -9.98 -5.74 5.83
C LEU A 265 -10.60 -5.92 7.22
N ALA A 266 -10.10 -6.86 8.00
CA ALA A 266 -10.49 -7.01 9.40
C ALA A 266 -10.01 -5.78 10.19
N LYS A 267 -10.97 -4.99 10.72
CA LYS A 267 -10.66 -3.75 11.46
C LYS A 267 -10.06 -4.10 12.82
N PRO A 268 -8.80 -3.71 13.13
CA PRO A 268 -8.20 -3.88 14.45
C PRO A 268 -8.95 -3.07 15.53
N GLU A 269 -8.84 -3.51 16.79
CA GLU A 269 -9.47 -2.81 17.92
C GLU A 269 -8.94 -1.37 18.07
N GLY A 270 -7.65 -1.14 17.78
CA GLY A 270 -7.01 0.18 17.83
C GLY A 270 -7.40 1.13 16.68
N ILE A 271 -8.40 0.78 15.84
CA ILE A 271 -8.88 1.61 14.74
C ILE A 271 -10.30 2.09 15.00
N GLU A 272 -10.50 3.40 14.85
CA GLU A 272 -11.81 4.05 14.76
C GLU A 272 -12.11 4.51 13.34
N LEU A 273 -13.38 4.45 12.92
CA LEU A 273 -13.86 4.99 11.65
C LEU A 273 -14.57 6.31 11.94
N VAL A 274 -14.18 7.37 11.23
CA VAL A 274 -14.73 8.70 11.44
C VAL A 274 -15.14 9.30 10.10
N LEU A 275 -16.36 9.86 10.04
CA LEU A 275 -16.78 10.65 8.90
C LEU A 275 -15.94 11.92 8.81
N ILE A 276 -15.33 12.15 7.68
CA ILE A 276 -14.50 13.33 7.39
C ILE A 276 -15.14 14.13 6.26
N ASP A 277 -15.30 15.42 6.49
CA ASP A 277 -15.66 16.36 5.45
C ASP A 277 -14.47 16.60 4.51
N PRO A 278 -14.58 16.29 3.22
CA PRO A 278 -13.45 16.37 2.29
C PRO A 278 -13.00 17.82 2.03
N GLN A 279 -13.83 18.82 2.31
CA GLN A 279 -13.50 20.23 2.08
C GLN A 279 -12.62 20.81 3.19
N THR A 280 -12.87 20.42 4.43
CA THR A 280 -12.17 20.97 5.60
C THR A 280 -11.17 20.02 6.23
N GLY A 281 -11.28 18.70 5.95
CA GLY A 281 -10.52 17.68 6.65
C GLY A 281 -10.93 17.49 8.11
N LEU A 282 -12.02 18.12 8.55
CA LEU A 282 -12.54 18.03 9.91
C LEU A 282 -13.56 16.90 10.04
N ARG A 283 -13.95 16.58 11.29
CA ARG A 283 -14.96 15.58 11.57
C ARG A 283 -16.31 16.03 11.00
N GLY A 284 -16.76 15.32 9.99
CA GLY A 284 -18.03 15.54 9.33
C GLY A 284 -19.21 14.88 10.05
N GLY A 285 -20.39 15.07 9.49
CA GLY A 285 -21.63 14.36 9.82
C GLY A 285 -22.33 13.91 8.55
N THR A 286 -23.47 13.24 8.69
CA THR A 286 -24.28 12.76 7.55
C THR A 286 -24.82 13.92 6.71
N SER A 287 -24.88 15.14 7.27
CA SER A 287 -25.27 16.38 6.62
C SER A 287 -24.17 17.00 5.75
N CYS A 288 -22.92 16.55 5.88
CA CYS A 288 -21.79 17.09 5.12
C CYS A 288 -21.74 16.47 3.70
N PRO A 289 -21.81 17.28 2.62
CA PRO A 289 -21.76 16.76 1.26
C PRO A 289 -20.42 16.05 0.97
N GLY A 290 -20.49 14.81 0.53
CA GLY A 290 -19.31 14.02 0.17
C GLY A 290 -18.49 13.52 1.37
N ALA A 291 -19.00 13.63 2.61
CA ALA A 291 -18.32 13.05 3.77
C ALA A 291 -18.11 11.55 3.58
N THR A 292 -16.92 11.08 3.89
CA THR A 292 -16.53 9.67 3.76
C THR A 292 -15.97 9.15 5.07
N GLU A 293 -16.20 7.88 5.37
CA GLU A 293 -15.54 7.21 6.48
C GLU A 293 -14.04 7.06 6.19
N VAL A 294 -13.24 7.54 7.13
CA VAL A 294 -11.78 7.42 7.10
C VAL A 294 -11.34 6.70 8.36
N PRO A 295 -10.48 5.70 8.26
CA PRO A 295 -9.93 5.03 9.43
C PRO A 295 -8.81 5.86 10.07
N PHE A 296 -8.77 5.84 11.41
CA PHE A 296 -7.76 6.46 12.25
C PHE A 296 -7.31 5.48 13.34
N MET A 297 -6.09 5.62 13.82
CA MET A 297 -5.76 5.05 15.11
C MET A 297 -6.57 5.74 16.20
N GLN A 298 -7.00 5.01 17.20
CA GLN A 298 -7.80 5.56 18.28
C GLN A 298 -7.16 6.83 18.88
N GLY A 299 -7.94 7.91 18.94
CA GLY A 299 -7.52 9.20 19.48
C GLY A 299 -6.71 10.06 18.51
N SER A 300 -6.42 9.61 17.27
CA SER A 300 -5.72 10.42 16.27
C SER A 300 -6.65 11.16 15.29
N ALA A 301 -7.95 10.89 15.34
CA ALA A 301 -8.94 11.59 14.51
C ALA A 301 -9.08 13.06 14.91
N PRO A 302 -9.43 13.96 13.97
CA PRO A 302 -9.73 15.35 14.27
C PRO A 302 -10.79 15.47 15.37
N GLN A 303 -10.58 16.38 16.33
CA GLN A 303 -11.56 16.65 17.37
C GLN A 303 -12.55 17.74 16.95
N GLU A 304 -12.11 18.64 16.06
CA GLU A 304 -12.93 19.72 15.54
C GLU A 304 -13.96 19.22 14.54
N ARG A 305 -15.16 19.79 14.59
CA ARG A 305 -16.26 19.47 13.66
C ARG A 305 -16.28 20.42 12.48
N ALA A 306 -16.62 19.88 11.33
CA ALA A 306 -16.86 20.67 10.14
C ALA A 306 -18.12 21.55 10.30
N PRO A 307 -18.14 22.75 9.71
CA PRO A 307 -19.30 23.64 9.79
C PRO A 307 -20.61 23.04 9.26
N CYS A 308 -20.51 22.08 8.34
CA CYS A 308 -21.65 21.34 7.78
C CYS A 308 -22.25 20.30 8.74
N SER A 309 -21.56 19.95 9.84
CA SER A 309 -22.07 19.01 10.84
C SER A 309 -23.17 19.67 11.66
N GLY A 310 -24.39 19.19 11.52
CA GLY A 310 -25.54 19.69 12.28
C GLY A 310 -25.45 19.31 13.77
N THR A 311 -26.20 20.03 14.62
CA THR A 311 -26.30 19.71 16.05
C THR A 311 -26.89 18.32 16.34
N MET A 312 -27.71 17.79 15.42
CA MET A 312 -28.27 16.44 15.50
C MET A 312 -27.21 15.34 15.28
N ASP A 313 -26.24 15.55 14.40
CA ASP A 313 -25.13 14.60 14.17
C ASP A 313 -24.29 14.43 15.45
N ALA A 314 -24.10 15.51 16.22
CA ALA A 314 -23.40 15.47 17.51
C ALA A 314 -24.14 14.63 18.56
N ALA A 315 -25.44 14.69 18.59
CA ALA A 315 -26.27 13.92 19.52
C ALA A 315 -26.28 12.43 19.18
N VAL A 316 -26.41 12.09 17.91
CA VAL A 316 -26.41 10.69 17.41
C VAL A 316 -25.07 10.03 17.74
N GLU A 317 -23.95 10.68 17.44
CA GLU A 317 -22.61 10.12 17.71
C GLU A 317 -22.37 9.91 19.22
N THR A 318 -22.85 10.82 20.06
CA THR A 318 -22.77 10.68 21.53
C THR A 318 -23.55 9.45 22.01
N VAL A 319 -24.73 9.20 21.44
CA VAL A 319 -25.54 8.00 21.75
C VAL A 319 -24.83 6.75 21.28
N GLU A 320 -24.32 6.72 20.07
CA GLU A 320 -23.59 5.56 19.53
C GLU A 320 -22.34 5.22 20.35
N GLN A 321 -21.53 6.22 20.70
CA GLN A 321 -20.36 6.03 21.57
C GLN A 321 -20.76 5.51 22.97
N THR A 322 -21.88 5.94 23.50
CA THR A 322 -22.41 5.48 24.80
C THR A 322 -22.87 4.02 24.70
N VAL A 323 -23.57 3.69 23.63
CA VAL A 323 -24.02 2.30 23.35
C VAL A 323 -22.84 1.37 23.15
N GLN A 324 -21.82 1.81 22.41
CA GLN A 324 -20.60 1.01 22.16
C GLN A 324 -19.81 0.77 23.43
N LYS A 325 -19.66 1.81 24.28
CA LYS A 325 -19.04 1.67 25.61
C LYS A 325 -19.82 0.71 26.51
N ALA A 326 -21.15 0.79 26.49
CA ALA A 326 -22.00 -0.13 27.26
C ALA A 326 -21.87 -1.59 26.74
N LYS A 327 -21.83 -1.80 25.40
CA LYS A 327 -21.60 -3.12 24.82
C LYS A 327 -20.24 -3.69 25.24
N SER A 328 -19.15 -2.93 25.09
CA SER A 328 -17.80 -3.36 25.47
C SER A 328 -17.66 -3.60 26.97
N TRP A 329 -18.42 -2.88 27.81
CA TRP A 329 -18.48 -3.12 29.26
C TRP A 329 -19.22 -4.42 29.57
N LEU A 330 -20.36 -4.69 28.92
CA LEU A 330 -21.10 -5.94 29.04
C LEU A 330 -20.30 -7.15 28.56
N GLU A 331 -19.62 -7.05 27.44
CA GLU A 331 -18.73 -8.10 26.92
C GLU A 331 -17.60 -8.42 27.91
N ARG A 332 -17.01 -7.41 28.58
CA ARG A 332 -16.01 -7.62 29.63
C ARG A 332 -16.59 -8.26 30.91
N LEU A 333 -17.85 -8.02 31.22
CA LEU A 333 -18.50 -8.60 32.41
C LEU A 333 -19.01 -10.03 32.16
N PHE A 334 -19.50 -10.32 30.96
CA PHE A 334 -20.20 -11.56 30.62
C PHE A 334 -19.49 -12.41 29.55
N GLY A 335 -18.47 -11.88 28.90
CA GLY A 335 -17.67 -12.59 27.91
C GLY A 335 -16.65 -13.52 28.57
N ARG A 336 -16.96 -14.79 28.61
CA ARG A 336 -16.02 -15.89 28.70
C ARG A 336 -15.87 -16.55 27.36
#